data_482fba77e5538b2bad9b7e68aca0029d
#
_entry.id   482fba77e5538b2bad9b7e68aca0029d
#
_cell.length_a   1.000
_cell.length_b   1.000
_cell.length_c   1.000
_cell.angle_alpha   90.00
_cell.angle_beta   90.00
_cell.angle_gamma   90.00
#
_symmetry.space_group_name_H-M   'P 1'
#
loop_
_entity.id
_entity.type
_entity.pdbx_description
1 polymer ?
#
loop_
_entity_poly.entity_id
_entity_poly.type
_entity_poly.pdbx_seq_one_letter_code
_entity_poly.pdbx_strand_id
1 'polypeptide(L)'
;MPATRRVVIAVFPDVDLLDVTGPAEVFALANRETGGTAGYRVQLAGRTGGAVATSAGVRLVADLSFAEVGGVLDTLLVPGAVDMHPGGPGGRGAP
;
A
#
# COMPACT_ATOMS: atom_id res chain seq x y z
N MET A 1 -2.27 -18.74 20.58
CA MET A 1 -2.20 -18.17 19.22
C MET A 1 -2.15 -16.68 19.28
N PRO A 2 -1.16 -16.06 18.69
CA PRO A 2 -1.19 -14.61 18.60
C PRO A 2 -2.34 -14.16 17.71
N ALA A 3 -2.92 -13.03 18.05
CA ALA A 3 -3.94 -12.44 17.22
C ALA A 3 -3.32 -11.91 15.93
N THR A 4 -4.03 -12.05 14.82
CA THR A 4 -3.61 -11.50 13.55
C THR A 4 -3.84 -10.00 13.57
N ARG A 5 -2.81 -9.24 13.19
CA ARG A 5 -2.90 -7.79 13.06
C ARG A 5 -3.02 -7.45 11.59
N ARG A 6 -4.15 -6.93 11.22
CA ARG A 6 -4.45 -6.69 9.82
C ARG A 6 -4.01 -5.30 9.41
N VAL A 7 -3.14 -5.24 8.40
CA VAL A 7 -2.63 -4.01 7.83
C VAL A 7 -3.09 -3.93 6.39
N VAL A 8 -3.76 -2.85 6.03
CA VAL A 8 -4.16 -2.61 4.63
C VAL A 8 -3.45 -1.38 4.13
N ILE A 9 -2.81 -1.50 2.98
CA ILE A 9 -2.13 -0.40 2.33
C ILE A 9 -2.94 -0.04 1.09
N ALA A 10 -3.41 1.20 1.01
CA ALA A 10 -4.16 1.68 -0.14
C ALA A 10 -3.21 1.87 -1.32
N VAL A 11 -3.59 1.38 -2.48
CA VAL A 11 -2.84 1.59 -3.71
C VAL A 11 -3.76 2.21 -4.75
N PHE A 12 -3.20 3.07 -5.59
CA PHE A 12 -3.95 3.82 -6.58
C PHE A 12 -2.99 4.21 -7.70
N PRO A 13 -3.51 4.56 -8.89
CA PRO A 13 -2.63 4.91 -10.01
C PRO A 13 -1.65 6.00 -9.62
N ASP A 14 -0.40 5.81 -10.01
CA ASP A 14 0.74 6.71 -9.74
C ASP A 14 1.16 6.77 -8.27
N VAL A 15 0.72 5.83 -7.46
CA VAL A 15 1.20 5.72 -6.08
C VAL A 15 2.73 5.55 -6.09
N ASP A 16 3.38 6.14 -5.11
CA ASP A 16 4.82 6.00 -4.95
C ASP A 16 5.14 4.56 -4.54
N LEU A 17 5.88 3.85 -5.38
CA LEU A 17 6.17 2.43 -5.18
C LEU A 17 6.83 2.17 -3.83
N LEU A 18 7.83 2.96 -3.49
CA LEU A 18 8.57 2.73 -2.25
C LEU A 18 7.70 2.96 -1.02
N ASP A 19 6.75 3.87 -1.10
CA ASP A 19 5.84 4.13 0.01
C ASP A 19 4.86 2.98 0.25
N VAL A 20 4.75 2.07 -0.70
CA VAL A 20 3.98 0.83 -0.53
C VAL A 20 4.88 -0.29 -0.08
N THR A 21 5.97 -0.50 -0.80
CA THR A 21 6.86 -1.65 -0.57
C THR A 21 7.71 -1.50 0.68
N GLY A 22 8.04 -0.28 1.06
CA GLY A 22 8.80 -0.03 2.27
C GLY A 22 8.08 -0.54 3.52
N PRO A 23 6.88 -0.03 3.81
CA PRO A 23 6.12 -0.53 4.95
C PRO A 23 5.79 -2.01 4.87
N ALA A 24 5.45 -2.51 3.67
CA ALA A 24 5.15 -3.94 3.50
C ALA A 24 6.35 -4.78 3.92
N GLU A 25 7.55 -4.37 3.54
CA GLU A 25 8.77 -5.09 3.91
C GLU A 25 9.04 -5.00 5.42
N VAL A 26 8.80 -3.84 6.02
CA VAL A 26 9.00 -3.67 7.45
C VAL A 26 8.10 -4.64 8.25
N PHE A 27 6.84 -4.74 7.89
CA PHE A 27 5.93 -5.67 8.56
C PHE A 27 6.34 -7.13 8.32
N ALA A 28 6.80 -7.44 7.11
CA ALA A 28 7.30 -8.79 6.80
C ALA A 28 8.53 -9.14 7.63
N LEU A 29 9.44 -8.17 7.79
CA LEU A 29 10.63 -8.36 8.62
C LEU A 29 10.24 -8.58 10.08
N ALA A 30 9.28 -7.80 10.57
CA ALA A 30 8.81 -7.96 11.95
C ALA A 30 8.25 -9.37 12.18
N ASN A 31 7.51 -9.89 11.20
CA ASN A 31 7.00 -11.25 11.30
C ASN A 31 8.14 -12.26 11.37
N ARG A 32 9.16 -12.10 10.54
CA ARG A 32 10.30 -13.02 10.53
C ARG A 32 11.12 -12.93 11.81
N GLU A 33 11.38 -11.70 12.27
CA GLU A 33 12.22 -11.48 13.46
C GLU A 33 11.57 -12.00 14.73
N THR A 34 10.26 -12.08 14.77
CA THR A 34 9.54 -12.54 15.95
C THR A 34 9.03 -13.97 15.81
N GLY A 35 9.47 -14.69 14.80
CA GLY A 35 9.02 -16.05 14.57
C GLY A 35 7.51 -16.14 14.30
N GLY A 36 6.93 -15.08 13.77
CA GLY A 36 5.50 -15.02 13.47
C GLY A 36 4.64 -14.48 14.62
N THR A 37 5.23 -14.20 15.80
CA THR A 37 4.42 -13.73 16.91
C THR A 37 3.90 -12.32 16.73
N ALA A 38 4.53 -11.49 15.87
CA ALA A 38 4.01 -10.17 15.55
C ALA A 38 2.67 -10.28 14.83
N GLY A 39 2.49 -11.30 14.00
CA GLY A 39 1.21 -11.63 13.42
C GLY A 39 0.66 -10.64 12.42
N TYR A 40 1.49 -9.89 11.73
CA TYR A 40 1.01 -8.92 10.74
C TYR A 40 0.57 -9.63 9.47
N ARG A 41 -0.63 -9.28 9.02
CA ARG A 41 -1.14 -9.70 7.73
C ARG A 41 -1.32 -8.45 6.87
N VAL A 42 -0.48 -8.31 5.86
CA VAL A 42 -0.47 -7.12 5.01
C VAL A 42 -1.19 -7.43 3.70
N GLN A 43 -2.12 -6.56 3.34
CA GLN A 43 -2.85 -6.66 2.08
C GLN A 43 -2.84 -5.31 1.39
N LEU A 44 -2.83 -5.34 0.06
CA LEU A 44 -2.99 -4.14 -0.74
C LEU A 44 -4.44 -4.04 -1.19
N ALA A 45 -5.02 -2.86 -1.06
CA ALA A 45 -6.39 -2.61 -1.53
C ALA A 45 -6.37 -1.46 -2.52
N GLY A 46 -7.06 -1.63 -3.62
CA GLY A 46 -7.17 -0.63 -4.66
C GLY A 46 -8.63 -0.33 -4.97
N ARG A 47 -8.84 0.56 -5.92
CA ARG A 47 -10.19 0.90 -6.37
C ARG A 47 -10.92 -0.34 -6.86
N THR A 48 -10.19 -1.19 -7.59
CA THR A 48 -10.64 -2.53 -7.96
C THR A 48 -9.53 -3.47 -7.59
N GLY A 49 -9.82 -4.76 -7.47
CA GLY A 49 -8.75 -5.74 -7.35
C GLY A 49 -7.96 -5.76 -8.65
N GLY A 50 -6.71 -6.19 -8.60
CA GLY A 50 -5.91 -6.34 -9.79
C GLY A 50 -4.78 -5.34 -9.90
N ALA A 51 -4.26 -5.17 -11.11
CA ALA A 51 -3.02 -4.43 -11.33
C ALA A 51 -3.21 -2.92 -11.17
N VAL A 52 -2.25 -2.30 -10.50
CA VAL A 52 -2.21 -0.85 -10.30
C VAL A 52 -0.83 -0.37 -10.72
N ALA A 53 -0.79 0.61 -11.62
CA ALA A 53 0.47 1.18 -12.08
C ALA A 53 0.97 2.18 -11.06
N THR A 54 2.25 2.04 -10.68
CA THR A 54 2.91 2.98 -9.78
C THR A 54 3.62 4.07 -10.57
N SER A 55 4.06 5.10 -9.87
CA SER A 55 4.82 6.18 -10.50
C SER A 55 6.14 5.72 -11.08
N ALA A 56 6.65 4.58 -10.62
CA ALA A 56 7.90 4.02 -11.14
C ALA A 56 7.69 3.16 -12.39
N GLY A 57 6.44 2.99 -12.84
CA GLY A 57 6.13 2.14 -13.98
C GLY A 57 6.00 0.66 -13.64
N VAL A 58 6.38 0.27 -12.44
CA VAL A 58 6.19 -1.09 -11.94
C VAL A 58 4.75 -1.22 -11.49
N ARG A 59 4.12 -2.33 -11.83
CA ARG A 59 2.74 -2.57 -11.42
C ARG A 59 2.67 -3.42 -10.18
N LEU A 60 1.76 -3.06 -9.29
CA LEU A 60 1.42 -3.85 -8.11
C LEU A 60 0.07 -4.50 -8.34
N VAL A 61 -0.15 -5.63 -7.70
CA VAL A 61 -1.46 -6.28 -7.75
C VAL A 61 -2.16 -6.04 -6.42
N ALA A 62 -3.32 -5.39 -6.47
CA ALA A 62 -4.13 -5.23 -5.28
C ALA A 62 -4.83 -6.54 -4.95
N ASP A 63 -4.74 -6.93 -3.68
CA ASP A 63 -5.37 -8.16 -3.20
C ASP A 63 -6.88 -8.05 -3.18
N LEU A 64 -7.37 -6.85 -2.89
CA LEU A 64 -8.81 -6.57 -2.82
C LEU A 64 -9.12 -5.20 -3.36
N SER A 65 -10.41 -4.97 -3.64
CA SER A 65 -10.89 -3.62 -3.86
C SER A 65 -11.18 -2.96 -2.51
N PHE A 66 -11.27 -1.62 -2.51
CA PHE A 66 -11.65 -0.90 -1.29
C PHE A 66 -13.01 -1.36 -0.77
N ALA A 67 -13.94 -1.64 -1.69
CA ALA A 67 -15.28 -2.08 -1.30
C ALA A 67 -15.26 -3.44 -0.58
N GLU A 68 -14.26 -4.26 -0.85
CA GLU A 68 -14.12 -5.57 -0.24
C GLU A 68 -13.43 -5.54 1.11
N VAL A 69 -12.83 -4.40 1.47
CA VAL A 69 -12.18 -4.27 2.78
C VAL A 69 -13.27 -4.19 3.84
N GLY A 70 -13.34 -5.22 4.63
CA GLY A 70 -14.34 -5.28 5.69
C GLY A 70 -13.72 -5.74 6.99
N GLY A 71 -14.52 -5.75 8.05
CA GLY A 71 -14.06 -6.21 9.35
C GLY A 71 -13.16 -5.19 10.04
N VAL A 72 -12.39 -5.67 10.98
CA VAL A 72 -11.53 -4.83 11.80
C VAL A 72 -10.17 -4.70 11.16
N LEU A 73 -9.68 -3.46 11.07
CA LEU A 73 -8.33 -3.16 10.65
C LEU A 73 -7.54 -2.67 11.84
N ASP A 74 -6.30 -3.11 11.96
CA ASP A 74 -5.39 -2.55 12.96
C ASP A 74 -4.70 -1.32 12.43
N THR A 75 -4.38 -1.32 11.14
CA THR A 75 -3.67 -0.21 10.51
C THR A 75 -4.14 -0.04 9.08
N LEU A 76 -4.39 1.20 8.69
CA LEU A 76 -4.61 1.58 7.31
C LEU A 76 -3.53 2.58 6.93
N LEU A 77 -2.75 2.25 5.92
CA LEU A 77 -1.73 3.15 5.40
C LEU A 77 -2.17 3.72 4.06
N VAL A 78 -2.04 5.02 3.92
CA VAL A 78 -2.31 5.70 2.66
C VAL A 78 -1.01 6.32 2.19
N PRO A 79 -0.32 5.68 1.24
CA PRO A 79 0.97 6.18 0.75
C PRO A 79 0.81 7.49 -0.02
N GLY A 80 1.91 8.20 -0.18
CA GLY A 80 1.94 9.36 -1.02
C GLY A 80 2.00 9.01 -2.48
N ALA A 81 1.86 10.01 -3.30
CA ALA A 81 2.04 9.90 -4.74
C ALA A 81 2.99 10.98 -5.19
N VAL A 82 3.74 10.67 -6.24
CA VAL A 82 4.56 11.68 -6.87
C VAL A 82 3.62 12.71 -7.48
N ASP A 83 3.90 14.00 -7.22
CA ASP A 83 3.09 15.06 -7.78
C ASP A 83 3.40 15.17 -9.27
N MET A 84 2.42 14.80 -10.06
CA MET A 84 2.54 14.81 -11.50
C MET A 84 1.91 16.05 -12.10
N HIS A 85 1.39 16.93 -11.28
CA HIS A 85 0.72 18.07 -11.81
C HIS A 85 1.65 19.12 -12.17
N PRO A 86 1.33 19.61 -13.19
CA PRO A 86 1.99 20.81 -13.50
C PRO A 86 1.33 21.97 -12.88
N GLY A 87 0.95 21.89 -12.44
CA GLY A 87 0.34 22.48 -11.86
C GLY A 87 0.12 22.48 -11.16
N GLY A 88 0.13 21.98 -11.65
CA GLY A 88 0.27 21.75 -11.08
C GLY A 88 0.76 21.74 -10.85
N PRO A 89 0.65 22.08 -10.81
CA PRO A 89 1.29 22.01 -10.56
C PRO A 89 2.00 21.92 -10.72
N GLY A 90 1.95 22.21 -10.78
CA GLY A 90 2.73 21.95 -10.67
C GLY A 90 3.16 21.80 -11.07
N GLY A 91 3.02 22.08 -11.20
CA GLY A 91 3.50 21.73 -11.32
C GLY A 91 3.80 21.65 -11.89
N ARG A 92 3.75 21.84 -12.01
CA ARG A 92 4.13 21.62 -12.52
C ARG A 92 4.50 21.44 -13.12
N GLY A 93 4.34 21.69 -13.39
CA GLY A 93 4.77 21.37 -13.86
C GLY A 93 5.01 21.40 -14.49
N ALA A 94 5.04 21.79 -14.83
CA ALA A 94 5.44 21.68 -15.24
C ALA A 94 5.89 21.69 -15.51
N PRO A 95 6.07 21.96 -15.83
CA PRO A 95 6.60 22.06 -16.12
C PRO A 95 6.76 22.21 -16.25
#